data_d6b407e413f7dca1736f420457e51462
#
_entry.id   d6b407e413f7dca1736f420457e51462
#
_cell.length_a   1.000
_cell.length_b   1.000
_cell.length_c   1.000
_cell.angle_alpha   90.00
_cell.angle_beta   90.00
_cell.angle_gamma   90.00
#
_symmetry.space_group_name_H-M   'P 1'
#
loop_
_entity.id
_entity.type
_entity.pdbx_description
1 polymer ?
#
loop_
_entity_poly.entity_id
_entity_poly.type
_entity_poly.pdbx_seq_one_letter_code
_entity_poly.pdbx_strand_id
1 'polypeptide(L)'
;MLTLVGIIVFIVGIMASIALHEVGHMVPAKKFGVKVTEYFIGFGPTVWSKRKGETDYGVKAIPLGGYVRMIGMFPPRPDGTMRKSSTGRLGMLVDQARNESEAEVLTDADRERTFYNLSVPKKLVVMFGGPVMNLILALILFGIMFVGFGTPGPSLTVSSVSQCLPAAAAEDGSCPAGAPTSAAARAGVQEQDQIVALGATPVDSWDAFTAALTAQGAGATTVTVVRDGRDVVLPVTLDMVERPVVVNGEVTDQTTMRPFLGVGPTFVLTPMSITAVPGEVWGLSVRSAQALVSFPAKLVGVAGAAFGDSQRDPNGPIGMVGAGRISGDIAGAGL
;
A
#
# COMPACT_ATOMS: atom_id res chain seq x y z
N MET A 1 17.68 -16.92 -7.28
CA MET A 1 18.28 -15.70 -7.88
C MET A 1 17.26 -14.55 -7.93
N LEU A 2 16.06 -14.73 -8.45
CA LEU A 2 15.00 -13.70 -8.55
C LEU A 2 14.59 -13.09 -7.19
N THR A 3 14.45 -13.92 -6.15
CA THR A 3 14.16 -13.46 -4.77
C THR A 3 15.22 -12.47 -4.26
N LEU A 4 16.50 -12.75 -4.51
CA LEU A 4 17.59 -11.85 -4.12
C LEU A 4 17.51 -10.52 -4.89
N VAL A 5 17.20 -10.57 -6.18
CA VAL A 5 16.99 -9.37 -7.01
C VAL A 5 15.82 -8.55 -6.47
N GLY A 6 14.70 -9.17 -6.14
CA GLY A 6 13.53 -8.50 -5.55
C GLY A 6 13.87 -7.79 -4.23
N ILE A 7 14.62 -8.46 -3.35
CA ILE A 7 15.07 -7.86 -2.08
C ILE A 7 15.98 -6.65 -2.33
N ILE A 8 16.92 -6.75 -3.28
CA ILE A 8 17.83 -5.65 -3.63
C ILE A 8 17.05 -4.46 -4.19
N VAL A 9 16.14 -4.71 -5.13
CA VAL A 9 15.26 -3.66 -5.72
C VAL A 9 14.43 -2.98 -4.64
N PHE A 10 13.88 -3.74 -3.70
CA PHE A 10 13.11 -3.19 -2.58
C PHE A 10 13.97 -2.28 -1.68
N ILE A 11 15.16 -2.73 -1.30
CA ILE A 11 16.10 -1.92 -0.48
C ILE A 11 16.50 -0.65 -1.20
N VAL A 12 16.87 -0.74 -2.49
CA VAL A 12 17.24 0.42 -3.32
C VAL A 12 16.06 1.38 -3.46
N GLY A 13 14.85 0.86 -3.66
CA GLY A 13 13.62 1.66 -3.75
C GLY A 13 13.34 2.45 -2.47
N ILE A 14 13.47 1.81 -1.31
CA ILE A 14 13.32 2.49 -0.01
C ILE A 14 14.40 3.57 0.17
N MET A 15 15.66 3.27 -0.13
CA MET A 15 16.75 4.25 -0.02
C MET A 15 16.52 5.45 -0.94
N ALA A 16 16.06 5.22 -2.17
CA ALA A 16 15.71 6.29 -3.11
C ALA A 16 14.54 7.14 -2.60
N SER A 17 13.51 6.51 -2.04
CA SER A 17 12.35 7.20 -1.44
C SER A 17 12.79 8.09 -0.27
N ILE A 18 13.62 7.57 0.63
CA ILE A 18 14.18 8.34 1.76
C ILE A 18 15.03 9.50 1.24
N ALA A 19 15.92 9.26 0.28
CA ALA A 19 16.74 10.30 -0.32
C ALA A 19 15.89 11.45 -0.89
N LEU A 20 14.85 11.12 -1.65
CA LEU A 20 13.93 12.11 -2.22
C LEU A 20 13.13 12.85 -1.15
N HIS A 21 12.71 12.17 -0.09
CA HIS A 21 12.07 12.80 1.07
C HIS A 21 12.97 13.88 1.68
N GLU A 22 14.23 13.57 1.95
CA GLU A 22 15.21 14.52 2.50
C GLU A 22 15.49 15.69 1.54
N VAL A 23 15.52 15.43 0.21
CA VAL A 23 15.58 16.50 -0.82
C VAL A 23 14.37 17.43 -0.70
N GLY A 24 13.20 16.89 -0.40
CA GLY A 24 11.99 17.67 -0.16
C GLY A 24 12.12 18.70 0.94
N HIS A 25 12.87 18.41 2.00
CA HIS A 25 13.21 19.36 3.07
C HIS A 25 14.34 20.32 2.67
N MET A 26 15.39 19.77 2.05
CA MET A 26 16.60 20.51 1.71
C MET A 26 16.36 21.62 0.69
N VAL A 27 15.59 21.35 -0.36
CA VAL A 27 15.40 22.31 -1.46
C VAL A 27 14.74 23.60 -0.98
N PRO A 28 13.58 23.58 -0.28
CA PRO A 28 12.97 24.79 0.21
C PRO A 28 13.83 25.47 1.32
N ALA A 29 14.52 24.71 2.18
CA ALA A 29 15.41 25.27 3.18
C ALA A 29 16.50 26.13 2.52
N LYS A 30 17.21 25.60 1.54
CA LYS A 30 18.23 26.34 0.76
C LYS A 30 17.62 27.51 0.01
N LYS A 31 16.44 27.35 -0.60
CA LYS A 31 15.75 28.44 -1.31
C LYS A 31 15.37 29.59 -0.39
N PHE A 32 15.08 29.33 0.87
CA PHE A 32 14.78 30.34 1.89
C PHE A 32 16.02 30.86 2.60
N GLY A 33 17.23 30.49 2.17
CA GLY A 33 18.50 30.98 2.67
C GLY A 33 19.02 30.26 3.91
N VAL A 34 18.39 29.19 4.36
CA VAL A 34 18.89 28.37 5.48
C VAL A 34 20.17 27.65 5.06
N LYS A 35 21.20 27.71 5.88
CA LYS A 35 22.43 26.94 5.65
C LYS A 35 22.20 25.49 5.99
N VAL A 36 22.41 24.63 4.98
CA VAL A 36 22.34 23.18 5.10
C VAL A 36 23.75 22.62 5.05
N THR A 37 24.18 21.99 6.13
CA THR A 37 25.56 21.54 6.30
C THR A 37 25.74 20.10 5.88
N GLU A 38 24.74 19.23 6.12
CA GLU A 38 24.78 17.82 5.77
C GLU A 38 23.50 17.34 5.10
N TYR A 39 23.68 16.44 4.15
CA TYR A 39 22.65 15.63 3.52
C TYR A 39 23.17 14.19 3.43
N PHE A 40 22.64 13.30 4.25
CA PHE A 40 23.08 11.91 4.27
C PHE A 40 21.91 10.93 4.17
N ILE A 41 22.17 9.83 3.45
CA ILE A 41 21.28 8.67 3.38
C ILE A 41 21.87 7.58 4.28
N GLY A 42 21.08 7.07 5.23
CA GLY A 42 21.51 6.08 6.21
C GLY A 42 22.06 6.68 7.50
N PHE A 43 22.49 5.80 8.38
CA PHE A 43 23.09 6.11 9.69
C PHE A 43 24.42 5.35 9.88
N GLY A 44 25.13 5.67 10.97
CA GLY A 44 26.41 5.02 11.33
C GLY A 44 27.61 5.60 10.59
N PRO A 45 28.69 4.84 10.38
CA PRO A 45 29.91 5.33 9.75
C PRO A 45 29.68 5.71 8.29
N THR A 46 30.37 6.78 7.86
CA THR A 46 30.28 7.28 6.48
C THR A 46 31.01 6.35 5.53
N VAL A 47 30.30 5.83 4.53
CA VAL A 47 30.87 4.99 3.46
C VAL A 47 31.45 5.87 2.36
N TRP A 48 30.70 6.93 2.00
CA TRP A 48 31.10 7.87 0.97
C TRP A 48 30.53 9.24 1.28
N SER A 49 31.33 10.28 1.05
CA SER A 49 30.85 11.67 1.10
C SER A 49 31.58 12.57 0.12
N LYS A 50 30.87 13.62 -0.33
CA LYS A 50 31.42 14.64 -1.20
C LYS A 50 30.85 16.00 -0.82
N ARG A 51 31.72 16.98 -0.58
CA ARG A 51 31.33 18.36 -0.33
C ARG A 51 31.01 19.08 -1.63
N LYS A 52 29.84 19.74 -1.66
CA LYS A 52 29.43 20.62 -2.75
C LYS A 52 28.88 21.92 -2.19
N GLY A 53 29.66 23.01 -2.37
CA GLY A 53 29.39 24.28 -1.70
C GLY A 53 29.56 24.15 -0.19
N GLU A 54 28.54 24.49 0.57
CA GLU A 54 28.52 24.42 2.04
C GLU A 54 27.85 23.18 2.62
N THR A 55 27.47 22.22 1.76
CA THR A 55 26.79 20.99 2.15
C THR A 55 27.63 19.77 1.84
N ASP A 56 27.79 18.90 2.82
CA ASP A 56 28.38 17.57 2.67
C ASP A 56 27.27 16.54 2.31
N TYR A 57 27.38 15.94 1.13
CA TYR A 57 26.46 14.91 0.64
C TYR A 57 27.10 13.54 0.82
N GLY A 58 26.36 12.56 1.31
CA GLY A 58 26.94 11.24 1.48
C GLY A 58 25.97 10.11 1.76
N VAL A 59 26.56 8.91 1.88
CA VAL A 59 25.88 7.67 2.22
C VAL A 59 26.58 7.03 3.41
N LYS A 60 25.80 6.54 4.36
CA LYS A 60 26.26 5.85 5.56
C LYS A 60 25.99 4.36 5.48
N ALA A 61 26.66 3.57 6.33
CA ALA A 61 26.70 2.13 6.24
C ALA A 61 25.36 1.43 6.52
N ILE A 62 24.50 2.03 7.35
CA ILE A 62 23.21 1.45 7.73
C ILE A 62 22.11 2.12 6.90
N PRO A 63 21.49 1.45 5.91
CA PRO A 63 20.56 2.05 4.96
C PRO A 63 19.14 2.22 5.54
N LEU A 64 19.03 2.61 6.80
CA LEU A 64 17.77 2.82 7.51
C LEU A 64 17.59 4.31 7.81
N GLY A 65 16.87 5.01 6.94
CA GLY A 65 16.59 6.43 7.10
C GLY A 65 17.57 7.36 6.36
N GLY A 66 17.47 8.65 6.64
CA GLY A 66 18.33 9.71 6.14
C GLY A 66 18.17 10.95 7.01
N TYR A 67 18.95 11.97 6.76
CA TYR A 67 18.79 13.25 7.44
C TYR A 67 19.35 14.42 6.64
N VAL A 68 18.76 15.58 6.87
CA VAL A 68 19.26 16.88 6.44
C VAL A 68 19.57 17.69 7.67
N ARG A 69 20.82 18.12 7.82
CA ARG A 69 21.22 19.00 8.90
C ARG A 69 21.11 20.45 8.47
N MET A 70 20.20 21.18 9.11
CA MET A 70 19.99 22.60 8.95
C MET A 70 20.45 23.30 10.22
N ILE A 71 21.19 24.40 10.08
CA ILE A 71 21.64 25.17 11.28
C ILE A 71 20.43 25.83 11.96
N GLY A 72 20.48 25.91 13.30
CA GLY A 72 19.46 26.58 14.10
C GLY A 72 18.07 25.99 14.00
N MET A 73 17.94 24.68 14.11
CA MET A 73 16.62 24.02 14.20
C MET A 73 15.82 24.48 15.42
N PHE A 74 16.51 24.78 16.51
CA PHE A 74 15.92 25.27 17.76
C PHE A 74 16.44 26.65 18.10
N PRO A 75 15.60 27.60 18.59
CA PRO A 75 16.05 28.88 19.05
C PRO A 75 16.87 28.74 20.36
N PRO A 76 17.93 29.53 20.54
CA PRO A 76 18.67 29.61 21.81
C PRO A 76 17.74 30.10 22.94
N ARG A 77 18.10 29.83 24.19
CA ARG A 77 17.38 30.39 25.34
C ARG A 77 17.50 31.92 25.40
N PRO A 78 16.55 32.61 26.05
CA PRO A 78 16.62 34.07 26.21
C PRO A 78 17.86 34.54 26.96
N ASP A 79 18.48 33.68 27.78
CA ASP A 79 19.71 33.92 28.55
C ASP A 79 21.01 33.59 27.77
N GLY A 80 20.88 33.16 26.50
CA GLY A 80 22.01 32.75 25.67
C GLY A 80 22.68 31.45 26.10
N THR A 81 22.14 30.76 27.11
CA THR A 81 22.70 29.50 27.62
C THR A 81 22.07 28.31 26.95
N MET A 82 22.87 27.25 26.72
CA MET A 82 22.34 25.94 26.28
C MET A 82 21.50 25.31 27.38
N ARG A 83 20.39 24.67 27.00
CA ARG A 83 19.53 23.92 27.94
C ARG A 83 20.31 22.77 28.54
N LYS A 84 20.64 22.83 29.82
CA LYS A 84 21.23 21.69 30.52
C LYS A 84 20.29 20.48 30.48
N SER A 85 20.88 19.33 30.16
CA SER A 85 20.30 18.02 30.03
C SER A 85 19.45 17.59 31.23
N SER A 86 18.31 16.98 30.98
CA SER A 86 17.65 16.18 32.00
C SER A 86 18.43 14.85 32.17
N THR A 87 18.52 14.35 33.39
CA THR A 87 19.32 13.18 33.79
C THR A 87 18.80 11.82 33.30
N GLY A 88 17.88 11.76 32.32
CA GLY A 88 17.34 10.53 31.73
C GLY A 88 18.06 10.12 30.44
N ARG A 89 18.18 8.81 30.17
CA ARG A 89 18.81 8.27 28.95
C ARG A 89 18.23 8.85 27.63
N LEU A 90 16.92 9.09 27.60
CA LEU A 90 16.24 9.78 26.48
C LEU A 90 16.65 11.26 26.39
N GLY A 91 16.84 11.94 27.53
CA GLY A 91 17.33 13.31 27.58
C GLY A 91 18.73 13.46 26.99
N MET A 92 19.64 12.52 27.25
CA MET A 92 20.99 12.52 26.68
C MET A 92 20.99 12.37 25.14
N LEU A 93 20.14 11.52 24.59
CA LEU A 93 20.02 11.36 23.12
C LEU A 93 19.45 12.63 22.44
N VAL A 94 18.47 13.27 23.07
CA VAL A 94 17.89 14.53 22.61
C VAL A 94 18.90 15.67 22.71
N ASP A 95 19.70 15.71 23.79
CA ASP A 95 20.72 16.74 23.98
C ASP A 95 21.93 16.53 23.08
N GLN A 96 22.30 15.27 22.78
CA GLN A 96 23.35 14.97 21.80
C GLN A 96 22.95 15.44 20.39
N ALA A 97 21.71 15.18 19.97
CA ALA A 97 21.18 15.67 18.71
C ALA A 97 21.07 17.20 18.64
N ARG A 98 20.76 17.85 19.78
CA ARG A 98 20.73 19.32 19.91
C ARG A 98 22.12 19.94 19.88
N ASN A 99 23.05 19.42 20.65
CA ASN A 99 24.43 19.91 20.72
C ASN A 99 25.13 19.82 19.36
N GLU A 100 24.84 18.75 18.59
CA GLU A 100 25.33 18.66 17.21
C GLU A 100 24.71 19.71 16.29
N SER A 101 23.45 20.12 16.51
CA SER A 101 22.81 21.20 15.73
C SER A 101 23.24 22.61 16.15
N GLU A 102 23.56 22.81 17.42
CA GLU A 102 23.92 24.14 17.99
C GLU A 102 25.41 24.46 17.85
N ALA A 103 26.28 23.44 17.83
CA ALA A 103 27.74 23.61 17.69
C ALA A 103 28.17 24.25 16.35
N GLU A 104 27.26 24.44 15.43
CA GLU A 104 27.54 24.85 14.05
C GLU A 104 27.18 26.32 13.75
N VAL A 105 26.67 27.09 14.71
CA VAL A 105 26.49 28.55 14.57
C VAL A 105 27.84 29.23 14.83
N LEU A 106 28.70 29.24 13.82
CA LEU A 106 30.09 29.61 13.97
C LEU A 106 30.37 31.08 13.61
N THR A 107 29.48 31.76 12.89
CA THR A 107 29.68 33.15 12.45
C THR A 107 28.43 34.00 12.61
N ASP A 108 28.57 35.32 12.69
CA ASP A 108 27.42 36.25 12.73
C ASP A 108 26.58 36.14 11.43
N ALA A 109 27.22 35.87 10.30
CA ALA A 109 26.54 35.62 9.03
C ALA A 109 25.67 34.33 9.06
N ASP A 110 26.05 33.32 9.82
CA ASP A 110 25.29 32.10 9.98
C ASP A 110 24.05 32.29 10.87
N ARG A 111 24.05 33.26 11.78
CA ARG A 111 22.90 33.58 12.63
C ARG A 111 21.66 34.02 11.84
N GLU A 112 21.86 34.75 10.75
CA GLU A 112 20.76 35.16 9.88
C GLU A 112 20.20 34.01 9.02
N ARG A 113 21.00 32.96 8.84
CA ARG A 113 20.70 31.80 7.99
C ARG A 113 20.18 30.61 8.76
N THR A 114 19.70 30.80 9.97
CA THR A 114 19.16 29.74 10.84
C THR A 114 17.70 29.44 10.53
N PHE A 115 17.30 28.18 10.72
CA PHE A 115 15.92 27.74 10.50
C PHE A 115 14.93 28.49 11.42
N TYR A 116 15.27 28.75 12.68
CA TYR A 116 14.39 29.44 13.62
C TYR A 116 14.07 30.90 13.22
N ASN A 117 14.90 31.54 12.40
CA ASN A 117 14.68 32.90 11.90
C ASN A 117 13.68 32.94 10.72
N LEU A 118 13.33 31.79 10.13
CA LEU A 118 12.32 31.76 9.09
C LEU A 118 10.94 32.18 9.64
N SER A 119 10.14 32.86 8.81
CA SER A 119 8.73 33.07 9.10
C SER A 119 7.96 31.72 9.18
N VAL A 120 6.87 31.69 9.93
CA VAL A 120 6.08 30.47 10.15
C VAL A 120 5.67 29.79 8.84
N PRO A 121 5.16 30.50 7.79
CA PRO A 121 4.84 29.84 6.52
C PRO A 121 6.03 29.16 5.86
N LYS A 122 7.22 29.79 5.88
CA LYS A 122 8.44 29.21 5.33
C LYS A 122 8.87 27.96 6.09
N LYS A 123 8.77 27.98 7.43
CA LYS A 123 9.02 26.78 8.27
C LYS A 123 8.10 25.64 7.87
N LEU A 124 6.80 25.93 7.72
CA LEU A 124 5.82 24.91 7.30
C LEU A 124 6.17 24.33 5.92
N VAL A 125 6.54 25.17 4.94
CA VAL A 125 6.95 24.69 3.61
C VAL A 125 8.16 23.77 3.69
N VAL A 126 9.18 24.10 4.51
CA VAL A 126 10.34 23.23 4.72
C VAL A 126 9.91 21.92 5.40
N MET A 127 9.10 21.99 6.46
CA MET A 127 8.69 20.79 7.21
C MET A 127 7.79 19.85 6.39
N PHE A 128 6.89 20.41 5.58
CA PHE A 128 6.03 19.61 4.69
C PHE A 128 6.72 19.17 3.40
N GLY A 129 7.91 19.70 3.10
CA GLY A 129 8.65 19.39 1.88
C GLY A 129 8.88 17.89 1.67
N GLY A 130 9.29 17.17 2.71
CA GLY A 130 9.48 15.72 2.67
C GLY A 130 8.18 14.94 2.38
N PRO A 131 7.12 15.12 3.18
CA PRO A 131 5.81 14.50 2.90
C PRO A 131 5.26 14.79 1.51
N VAL A 132 5.40 16.04 1.03
CA VAL A 132 4.98 16.43 -0.33
C VAL A 132 5.79 15.68 -1.39
N MET A 133 7.10 15.53 -1.20
CA MET A 133 7.94 14.75 -2.11
C MET A 133 7.51 13.28 -2.16
N ASN A 134 7.16 12.68 -1.03
CA ASN A 134 6.61 11.32 -1.00
C ASN A 134 5.28 11.21 -1.74
N LEU A 135 4.40 12.20 -1.62
CA LEU A 135 3.14 12.24 -2.37
C LEU A 135 3.38 12.34 -3.89
N ILE A 136 4.34 13.19 -4.32
CA ILE A 136 4.74 13.29 -5.73
C ILE A 136 5.30 11.95 -6.22
N LEU A 137 6.17 11.32 -5.44
CA LEU A 137 6.74 10.01 -5.77
C LEU A 137 5.65 8.94 -5.86
N ALA A 138 4.69 8.93 -4.94
CA ALA A 138 3.55 8.03 -4.97
C ALA A 138 2.70 8.24 -6.23
N LEU A 139 2.39 9.48 -6.61
CA LEU A 139 1.65 9.79 -7.85
C LEU A 139 2.38 9.28 -9.08
N ILE A 140 3.71 9.45 -9.14
CA ILE A 140 4.52 8.97 -10.27
C ILE A 140 4.53 7.44 -10.32
N LEU A 141 4.84 6.77 -9.21
CA LEU A 141 4.97 5.31 -9.16
C LEU A 141 3.62 4.61 -9.40
N PHE A 142 2.56 5.07 -8.72
CA PHE A 142 1.21 4.54 -8.96
C PHE A 142 0.69 4.90 -10.35
N GLY A 143 1.06 6.08 -10.88
CA GLY A 143 0.75 6.43 -12.26
C GLY A 143 1.37 5.45 -13.25
N ILE A 144 2.64 5.13 -13.10
CA ILE A 144 3.33 4.12 -13.93
C ILE A 144 2.66 2.75 -13.75
N MET A 145 2.36 2.36 -12.51
CA MET A 145 1.74 1.07 -12.21
C MET A 145 0.33 0.97 -12.81
N PHE A 146 -0.55 1.93 -12.52
CA PHE A 146 -1.97 1.85 -12.92
C PHE A 146 -2.19 2.10 -14.40
N VAL A 147 -1.42 3.01 -15.02
CA VAL A 147 -1.56 3.32 -16.43
C VAL A 147 -0.75 2.35 -17.30
N GLY A 148 0.45 1.93 -16.83
CA GLY A 148 1.34 1.06 -17.60
C GLY A 148 0.98 -0.42 -17.48
N PHE A 149 0.76 -0.91 -16.26
CA PHE A 149 0.46 -2.32 -16.00
C PHE A 149 -1.03 -2.57 -15.77
N GLY A 150 -1.75 -1.60 -15.23
CA GLY A 150 -3.16 -1.73 -14.88
C GLY A 150 -3.40 -2.21 -13.43
N THR A 151 -4.66 -2.28 -13.08
CA THR A 151 -5.14 -2.86 -11.82
C THR A 151 -5.78 -4.22 -12.08
N PRO A 152 -5.57 -5.22 -11.19
CA PRO A 152 -6.25 -6.50 -11.32
C PRO A 152 -7.74 -6.30 -11.12
N GLY A 153 -8.51 -6.59 -12.14
CA GLY A 153 -9.97 -6.55 -12.12
C GLY A 153 -10.57 -7.88 -12.59
N PRO A 154 -11.78 -8.22 -12.11
CA PRO A 154 -12.47 -9.42 -12.54
C PRO A 154 -12.92 -9.27 -14.00
N SER A 155 -12.58 -10.24 -14.84
CA SER A 155 -13.06 -10.35 -16.22
C SER A 155 -14.29 -11.23 -16.28
N LEU A 156 -14.94 -11.25 -17.44
CA LEU A 156 -16.07 -12.15 -17.71
C LEU A 156 -15.64 -13.59 -18.06
N THR A 157 -14.33 -13.87 -18.10
CA THR A 157 -13.84 -15.23 -18.32
C THR A 157 -13.86 -16.02 -17.02
N VAL A 158 -14.45 -17.20 -17.08
CA VAL A 158 -14.57 -18.12 -15.95
C VAL A 158 -13.21 -18.73 -15.64
N SER A 159 -12.70 -18.53 -14.42
CA SER A 159 -11.48 -19.20 -13.93
C SER A 159 -11.77 -20.48 -13.17
N SER A 160 -12.95 -20.58 -12.55
CA SER A 160 -13.32 -21.72 -11.74
C SER A 160 -14.84 -21.90 -11.70
N VAL A 161 -15.28 -23.16 -11.59
CA VAL A 161 -16.68 -23.52 -11.43
C VAL A 161 -16.84 -24.26 -10.10
N SER A 162 -17.59 -23.65 -9.17
CA SER A 162 -17.92 -24.30 -7.89
C SER A 162 -18.78 -25.53 -8.14
N GLN A 163 -18.34 -26.69 -7.65
CA GLN A 163 -19.09 -27.95 -7.85
C GLN A 163 -20.32 -28.03 -6.95
N CYS A 164 -20.31 -27.37 -5.79
CA CYS A 164 -21.41 -27.37 -4.83
C CYS A 164 -21.80 -25.97 -4.36
N LEU A 165 -22.92 -25.88 -3.65
CA LEU A 165 -23.36 -24.65 -3.02
C LEU A 165 -22.40 -24.30 -1.83
N PRO A 166 -22.13 -23.01 -1.55
CA PRO A 166 -21.18 -22.60 -0.52
C PRO A 166 -21.47 -23.15 0.88
N ALA A 167 -22.74 -23.25 1.25
CA ALA A 167 -23.15 -23.79 2.55
C ALA A 167 -22.86 -25.29 2.72
N ALA A 168 -22.61 -26.00 1.62
CA ALA A 168 -22.32 -27.44 1.61
C ALA A 168 -20.84 -27.73 1.34
N ALA A 169 -20.01 -26.71 1.05
CA ALA A 169 -18.58 -26.86 0.87
C ALA A 169 -17.89 -27.04 2.23
N ALA A 170 -16.86 -27.90 2.26
CA ALA A 170 -15.98 -28.01 3.42
C ALA A 170 -15.08 -26.78 3.55
N GLU A 171 -14.39 -26.62 4.71
CA GLU A 171 -13.49 -25.48 4.96
C GLU A 171 -12.34 -25.37 3.93
N ASP A 172 -11.91 -26.48 3.35
CA ASP A 172 -10.89 -26.55 2.29
C ASP A 172 -11.46 -26.28 0.88
N GLY A 173 -12.77 -25.94 0.77
CA GLY A 173 -13.47 -25.70 -0.49
C GLY A 173 -13.88 -26.97 -1.25
N SER A 174 -13.59 -28.15 -0.73
CA SER A 174 -14.01 -29.42 -1.33
C SER A 174 -15.52 -29.65 -1.17
N CYS A 175 -16.12 -30.42 -2.10
CA CYS A 175 -17.52 -30.74 -2.06
C CYS A 175 -17.71 -32.16 -1.54
N PRO A 176 -18.35 -32.34 -0.37
CA PRO A 176 -18.68 -33.68 0.15
C PRO A 176 -19.58 -34.47 -0.80
N ALA A 177 -19.50 -35.79 -0.71
CA ALA A 177 -20.39 -36.67 -1.48
C ALA A 177 -21.86 -36.40 -1.15
N GLY A 178 -22.66 -36.14 -2.18
CA GLY A 178 -24.09 -35.81 -2.03
C GLY A 178 -24.39 -34.34 -1.76
N ALA A 179 -23.39 -33.45 -1.75
CA ALA A 179 -23.60 -32.01 -1.64
C ALA A 179 -24.46 -31.49 -2.82
N PRO A 180 -25.36 -30.49 -2.59
CA PRO A 180 -26.13 -29.87 -3.66
C PRO A 180 -25.20 -29.21 -4.69
N THR A 181 -25.31 -29.56 -5.95
CA THR A 181 -24.49 -29.05 -7.04
C THR A 181 -24.83 -27.60 -7.35
N SER A 182 -23.86 -26.79 -7.70
CA SER A 182 -24.07 -25.38 -8.11
C SER A 182 -24.83 -25.26 -9.42
N ALA A 183 -25.45 -24.11 -9.67
CA ALA A 183 -26.19 -23.87 -10.91
C ALA A 183 -25.26 -23.92 -12.15
N ALA A 184 -24.05 -23.42 -12.07
CA ALA A 184 -23.06 -23.45 -13.15
C ALA A 184 -22.62 -24.90 -13.47
N ALA A 185 -22.33 -25.69 -12.44
CA ALA A 185 -21.93 -27.10 -12.64
C ALA A 185 -23.06 -27.92 -13.25
N ARG A 186 -24.32 -27.75 -12.79
CA ARG A 186 -25.52 -28.39 -13.38
C ARG A 186 -25.73 -28.03 -14.85
N ALA A 187 -25.48 -26.76 -15.21
CA ALA A 187 -25.62 -26.23 -16.56
C ALA A 187 -24.46 -26.59 -17.51
N GLY A 188 -23.37 -27.11 -16.98
CA GLY A 188 -22.19 -27.45 -17.78
C GLY A 188 -21.37 -26.26 -18.20
N VAL A 189 -21.34 -25.18 -17.39
CA VAL A 189 -20.36 -24.07 -17.52
C VAL A 189 -18.97 -24.65 -17.31
N GLN A 190 -18.01 -24.22 -18.10
CA GLN A 190 -16.63 -24.68 -18.07
C GLN A 190 -15.65 -23.54 -17.75
N GLU A 191 -14.46 -23.88 -17.30
CA GLU A 191 -13.35 -22.94 -17.23
C GLU A 191 -13.02 -22.43 -18.64
N GLN A 192 -12.59 -21.17 -18.73
CA GLN A 192 -12.33 -20.45 -19.98
C GLN A 192 -13.60 -20.02 -20.75
N ASP A 193 -14.81 -20.35 -20.31
CA ASP A 193 -16.02 -19.76 -20.88
C ASP A 193 -16.03 -18.26 -20.65
N GLN A 194 -16.34 -17.47 -21.68
CA GLN A 194 -16.54 -16.02 -21.53
C GLN A 194 -18.03 -15.72 -21.46
N ILE A 195 -18.50 -15.20 -20.33
CA ILE A 195 -19.90 -14.83 -20.12
C ILE A 195 -20.20 -13.57 -20.94
N VAL A 196 -21.26 -13.59 -21.74
CA VAL A 196 -21.66 -12.47 -22.59
C VAL A 196 -23.10 -11.99 -22.33
N ALA A 197 -23.96 -12.83 -21.73
CA ALA A 197 -25.30 -12.42 -21.34
C ALA A 197 -25.87 -13.29 -20.20
N LEU A 198 -26.79 -12.70 -19.42
CA LEU A 198 -27.67 -13.41 -18.47
C LEU A 198 -29.12 -13.14 -18.86
N GLY A 199 -29.85 -14.21 -19.21
CA GLY A 199 -31.18 -14.08 -19.82
C GLY A 199 -31.14 -13.28 -21.10
N ALA A 200 -31.94 -12.21 -21.16
CA ALA A 200 -31.94 -11.27 -22.28
C ALA A 200 -30.96 -10.07 -22.07
N THR A 201 -30.27 -10.01 -20.96
CA THR A 201 -29.41 -8.87 -20.59
C THR A 201 -27.97 -9.14 -21.01
N PRO A 202 -27.41 -8.42 -22.01
CA PRO A 202 -26.00 -8.50 -22.34
C PRO A 202 -25.16 -7.93 -21.16
N VAL A 203 -23.97 -8.50 -20.94
CA VAL A 203 -23.04 -8.05 -19.92
C VAL A 203 -21.68 -7.80 -20.54
N ASP A 204 -21.05 -6.69 -20.15
CA ASP A 204 -19.73 -6.22 -20.62
C ASP A 204 -18.68 -6.15 -19.51
N SER A 205 -19.12 -6.34 -18.27
CA SER A 205 -18.26 -6.29 -17.10
C SER A 205 -18.77 -7.25 -16.02
N TRP A 206 -17.87 -7.64 -15.12
CA TRP A 206 -18.23 -8.51 -13.98
C TRP A 206 -19.25 -7.83 -13.05
N ASP A 207 -19.17 -6.51 -12.90
CA ASP A 207 -20.12 -5.74 -12.11
C ASP A 207 -21.51 -5.73 -12.76
N ALA A 208 -21.60 -5.56 -14.10
CA ALA A 208 -22.84 -5.67 -14.83
C ALA A 208 -23.44 -7.10 -14.71
N PHE A 209 -22.59 -8.13 -14.78
CA PHE A 209 -23.01 -9.51 -14.61
C PHE A 209 -23.56 -9.78 -13.19
N THR A 210 -22.87 -9.34 -12.14
CA THR A 210 -23.34 -9.50 -10.76
C THR A 210 -24.58 -8.69 -10.45
N ALA A 211 -24.73 -7.50 -11.05
CA ALA A 211 -25.96 -6.71 -10.98
C ALA A 211 -27.13 -7.41 -11.68
N ALA A 212 -26.92 -7.97 -12.88
CA ALA A 212 -27.92 -8.75 -13.62
C ALA A 212 -28.32 -10.01 -12.84
N LEU A 213 -27.37 -10.73 -12.22
CA LEU A 213 -27.66 -11.85 -11.33
C LEU A 213 -28.56 -11.42 -10.16
N THR A 214 -28.23 -10.32 -9.51
CA THR A 214 -28.99 -9.79 -8.39
C THR A 214 -30.41 -9.40 -8.79
N ALA A 215 -30.56 -8.77 -9.96
CA ALA A 215 -31.87 -8.39 -10.50
C ALA A 215 -32.72 -9.59 -10.91
N GLN A 216 -32.09 -10.63 -11.43
CA GLN A 216 -32.77 -11.90 -11.83
C GLN A 216 -33.35 -12.62 -10.61
N GLY A 217 -32.63 -12.61 -9.48
CA GLY A 217 -33.04 -13.37 -8.30
C GLY A 217 -32.94 -14.88 -8.50
N ALA A 218 -33.72 -15.64 -7.71
CA ALA A 218 -33.82 -17.09 -7.86
C ALA A 218 -34.69 -17.51 -9.07
N GLY A 219 -34.42 -18.69 -9.61
CA GLY A 219 -35.27 -19.30 -10.64
C GLY A 219 -34.55 -19.59 -11.95
N ALA A 220 -35.35 -20.04 -12.93
CA ALA A 220 -34.84 -20.44 -14.24
C ALA A 220 -34.49 -19.20 -15.10
N THR A 221 -33.32 -19.27 -15.72
CA THR A 221 -32.83 -18.27 -16.70
C THR A 221 -31.86 -18.97 -17.66
N THR A 222 -31.14 -18.19 -18.47
CA THR A 222 -30.07 -18.71 -19.33
C THR A 222 -28.79 -17.92 -19.11
N VAL A 223 -27.64 -18.56 -19.21
CA VAL A 223 -26.34 -17.91 -19.32
C VAL A 223 -25.82 -18.16 -20.73
N THR A 224 -25.52 -17.09 -21.46
CA THR A 224 -24.86 -17.20 -22.75
C THR A 224 -23.37 -17.01 -22.56
N VAL A 225 -22.58 -17.97 -23.01
CA VAL A 225 -21.12 -17.95 -22.96
C VAL A 225 -20.54 -18.11 -24.36
N VAL A 226 -19.37 -17.54 -24.58
CA VAL A 226 -18.52 -17.85 -25.74
C VAL A 226 -17.56 -18.95 -25.34
N ARG A 227 -17.67 -20.09 -26.01
CA ARG A 227 -16.81 -21.27 -25.85
C ARG A 227 -16.21 -21.62 -27.21
N ASP A 228 -14.89 -21.68 -27.31
CA ASP A 228 -14.19 -21.95 -28.57
C ASP A 228 -14.65 -21.05 -29.74
N GLY A 229 -14.93 -19.76 -29.45
CA GLY A 229 -15.38 -18.77 -30.44
C GLY A 229 -16.83 -18.92 -30.89
N ARG A 230 -17.66 -19.71 -30.20
CA ARG A 230 -19.09 -19.92 -30.49
C ARG A 230 -19.96 -19.58 -29.30
N ASP A 231 -21.07 -18.94 -29.56
CA ASP A 231 -22.09 -18.70 -28.54
C ASP A 231 -22.78 -20.01 -28.13
N VAL A 232 -22.74 -20.28 -26.84
CA VAL A 232 -23.44 -21.43 -26.22
C VAL A 232 -24.42 -20.90 -25.19
N VAL A 233 -25.69 -21.21 -25.35
CA VAL A 233 -26.76 -20.84 -24.42
C VAL A 233 -26.99 -21.99 -23.45
N LEU A 234 -26.75 -21.76 -22.17
CA LEU A 234 -26.86 -22.75 -21.11
C LEU A 234 -28.06 -22.41 -20.22
N PRO A 235 -29.08 -23.32 -20.11
CA PRO A 235 -30.17 -23.12 -19.17
C PRO A 235 -29.66 -23.31 -17.74
N VAL A 236 -29.94 -22.34 -16.87
CA VAL A 236 -29.53 -22.35 -15.47
C VAL A 236 -30.72 -22.12 -14.56
N THR A 237 -30.69 -22.75 -13.40
CA THR A 237 -31.63 -22.45 -12.31
C THR A 237 -30.80 -21.91 -11.13
N LEU A 238 -31.00 -20.63 -10.83
CA LEU A 238 -30.25 -19.93 -9.77
C LEU A 238 -30.86 -20.30 -8.40
N ASP A 239 -29.97 -20.66 -7.47
CA ASP A 239 -30.30 -20.88 -6.07
C ASP A 239 -29.95 -19.61 -5.26
N MET A 240 -30.75 -19.35 -4.21
CA MET A 240 -30.41 -18.34 -3.24
C MET A 240 -29.48 -18.90 -2.18
N VAL A 241 -28.38 -18.24 -1.93
CA VAL A 241 -27.41 -18.61 -0.88
C VAL A 241 -27.18 -17.47 0.08
N GLU A 242 -27.01 -17.83 1.32
CA GLU A 242 -26.63 -16.87 2.37
C GLU A 242 -25.15 -16.48 2.21
N ARG A 243 -24.89 -15.19 2.12
CA ARG A 243 -23.54 -14.67 2.00
C ARG A 243 -23.30 -13.54 2.99
N PRO A 244 -22.09 -13.45 3.58
CA PRO A 244 -21.74 -12.32 4.43
C PRO A 244 -21.76 -11.01 3.64
N VAL A 245 -22.20 -9.95 4.31
CA VAL A 245 -22.17 -8.59 3.77
C VAL A 245 -20.76 -8.05 3.93
N VAL A 246 -20.18 -7.56 2.84
CA VAL A 246 -18.88 -6.90 2.85
C VAL A 246 -19.09 -5.39 2.80
N VAL A 247 -18.58 -4.68 3.82
CA VAL A 247 -18.63 -3.21 3.89
C VAL A 247 -17.21 -2.68 3.92
N ASN A 248 -16.87 -1.83 2.97
CA ASN A 248 -15.52 -1.24 2.82
C ASN A 248 -14.37 -2.28 2.74
N GLY A 249 -14.67 -3.48 2.19
CA GLY A 249 -13.70 -4.57 2.08
C GLY A 249 -13.57 -5.45 3.34
N GLU A 250 -14.33 -5.16 4.40
CA GLU A 250 -14.39 -6.00 5.60
C GLU A 250 -15.66 -6.87 5.58
N VAL A 251 -15.48 -8.16 5.90
CA VAL A 251 -16.60 -9.10 6.06
C VAL A 251 -17.27 -8.80 7.39
N THR A 252 -18.58 -8.54 7.35
CA THR A 252 -19.39 -8.29 8.57
C THR A 252 -20.07 -9.58 9.01
N ASP A 253 -20.54 -9.63 10.25
CA ASP A 253 -21.35 -10.73 10.80
C ASP A 253 -22.77 -10.77 10.21
N GLN A 254 -23.14 -9.75 9.41
CA GLN A 254 -24.43 -9.71 8.75
C GLN A 254 -24.39 -10.56 7.49
N THR A 255 -25.43 -11.35 7.27
CA THR A 255 -25.60 -12.16 6.06
C THR A 255 -26.79 -11.67 5.25
N THR A 256 -26.74 -11.88 3.95
CA THR A 256 -27.85 -11.59 3.04
C THR A 256 -28.01 -12.72 2.02
N MET A 257 -29.28 -12.98 1.65
CA MET A 257 -29.58 -13.94 0.59
C MET A 257 -29.25 -13.35 -0.77
N ARG A 258 -28.39 -14.02 -1.54
CA ARG A 258 -28.02 -13.61 -2.90
C ARG A 258 -28.13 -14.74 -3.89
N PRO A 259 -28.54 -14.48 -5.14
CA PRO A 259 -28.53 -15.49 -6.19
C PRO A 259 -27.10 -15.96 -6.46
N PHE A 260 -26.93 -17.25 -6.69
CA PHE A 260 -25.64 -17.89 -6.85
C PHE A 260 -25.59 -18.73 -8.11
N LEU A 261 -24.70 -18.40 -9.02
CA LEU A 261 -24.42 -19.21 -10.20
C LEU A 261 -23.33 -20.26 -9.92
N GLY A 262 -22.29 -19.91 -9.22
CA GLY A 262 -21.17 -20.80 -8.90
C GLY A 262 -19.99 -20.67 -9.87
N VAL A 263 -19.71 -19.47 -10.35
CA VAL A 263 -18.52 -19.17 -11.19
C VAL A 263 -17.61 -18.16 -10.52
N GLY A 264 -16.30 -18.34 -10.71
CA GLY A 264 -15.29 -17.38 -10.33
C GLY A 264 -14.70 -16.68 -11.56
N PRO A 265 -14.38 -15.36 -11.48
CA PRO A 265 -13.78 -14.61 -12.57
C PRO A 265 -12.29 -14.90 -12.71
N THR A 266 -11.77 -14.81 -13.91
CA THR A 266 -10.34 -14.60 -14.13
C THR A 266 -10.00 -13.16 -13.85
N PHE A 267 -8.93 -12.90 -13.09
CA PHE A 267 -8.44 -11.53 -12.88
C PHE A 267 -7.48 -11.16 -14.01
N VAL A 268 -7.73 -10.02 -14.62
CA VAL A 268 -6.89 -9.46 -15.69
C VAL A 268 -6.43 -8.07 -15.30
N LEU A 269 -5.22 -7.69 -15.73
CA LEU A 269 -4.72 -6.34 -15.53
C LEU A 269 -5.38 -5.41 -16.55
N THR A 270 -6.15 -4.44 -16.07
CA THR A 270 -6.82 -3.44 -16.90
C THR A 270 -6.17 -2.08 -16.67
N PRO A 271 -5.53 -1.47 -17.69
CA PRO A 271 -4.95 -0.15 -17.58
C PRO A 271 -5.99 0.90 -17.19
N MET A 272 -5.61 1.77 -16.26
CA MET A 272 -6.46 2.85 -15.78
C MET A 272 -6.19 4.14 -16.55
N SER A 273 -7.22 5.00 -16.69
CA SER A 273 -7.02 6.35 -17.21
C SER A 273 -6.12 7.17 -16.30
N ILE A 274 -5.19 7.94 -16.87
CA ILE A 274 -4.29 8.80 -16.10
C ILE A 274 -5.04 9.81 -15.22
N THR A 275 -6.23 10.23 -15.63
CA THR A 275 -7.09 11.17 -14.89
C THR A 275 -7.69 10.54 -13.62
N ALA A 276 -7.78 9.22 -13.53
CA ALA A 276 -8.28 8.50 -12.36
C ALA A 276 -7.19 8.28 -11.29
N VAL A 277 -5.91 8.30 -11.68
CA VAL A 277 -4.77 8.03 -10.78
C VAL A 277 -4.77 8.89 -9.51
N PRO A 278 -4.98 10.24 -9.56
CA PRO A 278 -4.99 11.05 -8.35
C PRO A 278 -6.08 10.63 -7.35
N GLY A 279 -7.25 10.24 -7.84
CA GLY A 279 -8.36 9.74 -7.00
C GLY A 279 -8.01 8.44 -6.31
N GLU A 280 -7.41 7.50 -7.03
CA GLU A 280 -6.96 6.22 -6.46
C GLU A 280 -5.83 6.41 -5.44
N VAL A 281 -4.83 7.24 -5.75
CA VAL A 281 -3.74 7.54 -4.80
C VAL A 281 -4.29 8.21 -3.54
N TRP A 282 -5.27 9.11 -3.66
CA TRP A 282 -5.95 9.70 -2.52
C TRP A 282 -6.69 8.64 -1.69
N GLY A 283 -7.47 7.78 -2.33
CA GLY A 283 -8.17 6.67 -1.69
C GLY A 283 -7.22 5.74 -0.93
N LEU A 284 -6.09 5.37 -1.55
CA LEU A 284 -5.04 4.58 -0.90
C LEU A 284 -4.43 5.31 0.31
N SER A 285 -4.20 6.63 0.19
CA SER A 285 -3.66 7.44 1.28
C SER A 285 -4.61 7.48 2.48
N VAL A 286 -5.92 7.64 2.23
CA VAL A 286 -6.96 7.62 3.28
C VAL A 286 -7.03 6.25 3.95
N ARG A 287 -7.07 5.16 3.16
CA ARG A 287 -7.06 3.79 3.71
C ARG A 287 -5.80 3.51 4.54
N SER A 288 -4.64 4.00 4.10
CA SER A 288 -3.39 3.89 4.86
C SER A 288 -3.44 4.66 6.17
N ALA A 289 -4.01 5.87 6.17
CA ALA A 289 -4.22 6.65 7.39
C ALA A 289 -5.16 5.95 8.37
N GLN A 290 -6.27 5.37 7.88
CA GLN A 290 -7.18 4.56 8.70
C GLN A 290 -6.49 3.32 9.28
N ALA A 291 -5.67 2.63 8.47
CA ALA A 291 -4.88 1.50 8.93
C ALA A 291 -3.89 1.89 10.04
N LEU A 292 -3.28 3.10 9.97
CA LEU A 292 -2.42 3.61 11.02
C LEU A 292 -3.17 3.85 12.34
N VAL A 293 -4.41 4.33 12.29
CA VAL A 293 -5.25 4.51 13.48
C VAL A 293 -5.58 3.17 14.14
N SER A 294 -5.81 2.11 13.35
CA SER A 294 -6.07 0.76 13.86
C SER A 294 -4.80 -0.01 14.25
N PHE A 295 -3.61 0.49 13.90
CA PHE A 295 -2.32 -0.18 14.10
C PHE A 295 -2.01 -0.54 15.57
N PRO A 296 -2.28 0.33 16.59
CA PRO A 296 -2.05 -0.04 17.99
C PRO A 296 -2.83 -1.28 18.42
N ALA A 297 -4.09 -1.43 18.00
CA ALA A 297 -4.90 -2.61 18.30
C ALA A 297 -4.34 -3.87 17.64
N LYS A 298 -3.87 -3.76 16.38
CA LYS A 298 -3.22 -4.87 15.67
C LYS A 298 -1.89 -5.30 16.30
N LEU A 299 -1.13 -4.36 16.87
CA LEU A 299 0.09 -4.69 17.62
C LEU A 299 -0.17 -5.53 18.86
N VAL A 300 -1.27 -5.27 19.58
CA VAL A 300 -1.69 -6.11 20.71
C VAL A 300 -1.96 -7.55 20.27
N GLY A 301 -2.61 -7.73 19.11
CA GLY A 301 -2.82 -9.05 18.49
C GLY A 301 -1.50 -9.75 18.14
N VAL A 302 -0.54 -9.02 17.56
CA VAL A 302 0.80 -9.56 17.26
C VAL A 302 1.54 -9.97 18.54
N ALA A 303 1.47 -9.15 19.60
CA ALA A 303 2.07 -9.49 20.89
C ALA A 303 1.41 -10.73 21.52
N GLY A 304 0.07 -10.85 21.45
CA GLY A 304 -0.64 -12.04 21.88
C GLY A 304 -0.26 -13.31 21.13
N ALA A 305 0.00 -13.20 19.81
CA ALA A 305 0.47 -14.31 18.99
C ALA A 305 1.96 -14.64 19.20
N ALA A 306 2.78 -13.67 19.60
CA ALA A 306 4.22 -13.87 19.81
C ALA A 306 4.55 -14.39 21.22
N PHE A 307 3.77 -13.99 22.22
CA PHE A 307 4.02 -14.27 23.63
C PHE A 307 2.89 -15.03 24.34
N GLY A 308 1.79 -15.36 23.65
CA GLY A 308 0.63 -16.08 24.12
C GLY A 308 0.18 -17.19 23.18
N ASP A 309 -0.99 -17.78 23.46
CA ASP A 309 -1.54 -18.92 22.68
C ASP A 309 -2.45 -18.49 21.53
N SER A 310 -2.55 -17.20 21.19
CA SER A 310 -3.39 -16.74 20.10
C SER A 310 -2.77 -17.03 18.73
N GLN A 311 -3.57 -17.44 17.76
CA GLN A 311 -3.12 -17.60 16.38
C GLN A 311 -2.80 -16.23 15.76
N ARG A 312 -1.74 -16.18 14.95
CA ARG A 312 -1.36 -14.97 14.24
C ARG A 312 -2.41 -14.65 13.17
N ASP A 313 -2.92 -13.42 13.18
CA ASP A 313 -3.77 -12.91 12.11
C ASP A 313 -3.00 -12.88 10.78
N PRO A 314 -3.45 -13.62 9.73
CA PRO A 314 -2.83 -13.60 8.41
C PRO A 314 -2.79 -12.20 7.77
N ASN A 315 -3.76 -11.34 8.12
CA ASN A 315 -3.88 -9.95 7.67
C ASN A 315 -3.20 -8.95 8.63
N GLY A 316 -2.44 -9.46 9.59
CA GLY A 316 -1.70 -8.65 10.55
C GLY A 316 -0.52 -7.90 9.93
N PRO A 317 0.07 -6.92 10.66
CA PRO A 317 1.17 -6.12 10.15
C PRO A 317 2.40 -6.97 9.82
N ILE A 318 3.01 -6.66 8.67
CA ILE A 318 4.19 -7.33 8.14
C ILE A 318 5.41 -6.42 8.36
N GLY A 319 6.49 -6.95 8.92
CA GLY A 319 7.76 -6.24 9.07
C GLY A 319 8.52 -6.10 7.74
N MET A 320 9.57 -5.24 7.73
CA MET A 320 10.39 -5.01 6.52
C MET A 320 10.99 -6.29 5.92
N VAL A 321 11.39 -7.24 6.76
CA VAL A 321 11.89 -8.55 6.31
C VAL A 321 10.80 -9.35 5.60
N GLY A 322 9.58 -9.32 6.13
CA GLY A 322 8.41 -9.95 5.51
C GLY A 322 8.05 -9.31 4.17
N ALA A 323 8.06 -7.98 4.09
CA ALA A 323 7.81 -7.25 2.84
C ALA A 323 8.89 -7.55 1.79
N GLY A 324 10.17 -7.61 2.18
CA GLY A 324 11.27 -8.02 1.29
C GLY A 324 11.12 -9.45 0.76
N ARG A 325 10.65 -10.36 1.61
CA ARG A 325 10.36 -11.75 1.22
C ARG A 325 9.23 -11.83 0.18
N ILE A 326 8.12 -11.14 0.42
CA ILE A 326 6.99 -11.08 -0.53
C ILE A 326 7.45 -10.49 -1.87
N SER A 327 8.25 -9.41 -1.86
CA SER A 327 8.80 -8.83 -3.10
C SER A 327 9.69 -9.83 -3.86
N GLY A 328 10.45 -10.64 -3.13
CA GLY A 328 11.26 -11.71 -3.72
C GLY A 328 10.41 -12.84 -4.31
N ASP A 329 9.35 -13.22 -3.64
CA ASP A 329 8.43 -14.28 -4.08
C ASP A 329 7.64 -13.85 -5.33
N ILE A 330 7.19 -12.59 -5.39
CA ILE A 330 6.54 -12.00 -6.58
C ILE A 330 7.50 -12.00 -7.77
N ALA A 331 8.74 -11.54 -7.58
CA ALA A 331 9.77 -11.57 -8.63
C ALA A 331 10.10 -13.02 -9.07
N GLY A 332 10.02 -14.00 -8.16
CA GLY A 332 10.19 -15.42 -8.44
C GLY A 332 9.05 -16.04 -9.25
N ALA A 333 7.83 -15.52 -9.07
CA ALA A 333 6.64 -15.95 -9.81
C ALA A 333 6.56 -15.35 -11.23
N GLY A 334 7.46 -14.43 -11.60
CA GLY A 334 7.51 -13.84 -12.95
C GLY A 334 6.47 -12.72 -13.15
N LEU A 335 5.96 -12.12 -12.06
CA LEU A 335 5.04 -10.99 -12.05
C LEU A 335 5.79 -9.66 -11.84
#